data_ea10da8e46c90b9ebc89fbff741c7436
#
_entry.id   ea10da8e46c90b9ebc89fbff741c7436
#
_cell.length_a   1.000
_cell.length_b   1.000
_cell.length_c   1.000
_cell.angle_alpha   90.00
_cell.angle_beta   90.00
_cell.angle_gamma   90.00
#
_symmetry.space_group_name_H-M   'P 1'
#
loop_
_entity.id
_entity.type
_entity.pdbx_description
1 polymer ?
#
loop_
_entity_poly.entity_id
_entity_poly.type
_entity_poly.pdbx_seq_one_letter_code
_entity_poly.pdbx_strand_id
1 'polypeptide(L)'
;MLSYIVWPFAKLLMLFYDLTGSYALALFGFSLVIKLILFPFYMKGKKGMMKMSRLSAKVKELEKKYEGNQQKYSAEVQKLYKEENVNPMSGCIWNLIPFPILLLLYSIIRHPITKLMGIAKEHLPTIAKIAGSAVDYTTAYGEMNLAAEAAPFASKITAAGIAGFVAIDFTFLGLNLDATPRFLFFTGSDPWHWAQIGLWLIPIISGALSLLQSIIS
;
A
#
# COMPACT_ATOMS: atom_id res chain seq x y z
N MET A 1 18.92 1.62 9.73
CA MET A 1 18.99 1.41 8.27
C MET A 1 17.66 1.63 7.55
N LEU A 2 16.51 1.13 8.03
CA LEU A 2 15.21 1.38 7.36
C LEU A 2 14.84 2.88 7.29
N SER A 3 15.23 3.69 8.24
CA SER A 3 14.90 5.13 8.26
C SER A 3 15.40 5.88 7.03
N TYR A 4 16.59 5.54 6.53
CA TYR A 4 17.16 6.17 5.33
C TYR A 4 16.36 5.83 4.06
N ILE A 5 15.75 4.64 4.01
CA ILE A 5 14.93 4.22 2.87
C ILE A 5 13.53 4.84 2.97
N VAL A 6 12.98 4.97 4.18
CA VAL A 6 11.65 5.57 4.43
C VAL A 6 11.65 7.07 4.13
N TRP A 7 12.74 7.76 4.42
CA TRP A 7 12.85 9.22 4.33
C TRP A 7 12.47 9.80 2.94
N PRO A 8 13.01 9.31 1.79
CA PRO A 8 12.65 9.86 0.48
C PRO A 8 11.17 9.63 0.15
N PHE A 9 10.58 8.51 0.57
CA PHE A 9 9.17 8.22 0.35
C PHE A 9 8.27 9.13 1.21
N ALA A 10 8.65 9.37 2.46
CA ALA A 10 7.96 10.30 3.34
C ALA A 10 8.01 11.73 2.78
N LYS A 11 9.18 12.19 2.32
CA LYS A 11 9.34 13.51 1.70
C LYS A 11 8.51 13.67 0.42
N LEU A 12 8.47 12.64 -0.42
CA LEU A 12 7.64 12.64 -1.63
C LEU A 12 6.15 12.73 -1.29
N LEU A 13 5.69 11.99 -0.28
CA LEU A 13 4.31 12.04 0.17
C LEU A 13 3.95 13.41 0.76
N MET A 14 4.84 14.00 1.59
CA MET A 14 4.65 15.35 2.14
C MET A 14 4.61 16.40 1.03
N LEU A 15 5.47 16.30 0.01
CA LEU A 15 5.44 17.21 -1.14
C LEU A 15 4.07 17.21 -1.82
N PHE A 16 3.47 16.03 -2.04
CA PHE A 16 2.13 15.95 -2.61
C PHE A 16 1.06 16.47 -1.64
N TYR A 17 1.24 16.27 -0.34
CA TYR A 17 0.34 16.82 0.66
C TYR A 17 0.38 18.36 0.68
N ASP A 18 1.57 18.95 0.66
CA ASP A 18 1.76 20.41 0.59
C ASP A 18 1.13 21.03 -0.68
N LEU A 19 1.17 20.28 -1.79
CA LEU A 19 0.59 20.75 -3.06
C LEU A 19 -0.94 20.62 -3.12
N THR A 20 -1.51 19.60 -2.50
CA THR A 20 -2.93 19.25 -2.67
C THR A 20 -3.79 19.63 -1.46
N GLY A 21 -3.19 19.76 -0.29
CA GLY A 21 -3.89 19.95 0.99
C GLY A 21 -4.75 18.76 1.43
N SER A 22 -4.73 17.65 0.69
CA SER A 22 -5.53 16.46 0.96
C SER A 22 -4.65 15.22 1.02
N TYR A 23 -4.75 14.47 2.12
CA TYR A 23 -3.98 13.25 2.31
C TYR A 23 -4.28 12.17 1.27
N ALA A 24 -5.56 12.02 0.89
CA ALA A 24 -5.96 11.06 -0.14
C ALA A 24 -5.38 11.41 -1.52
N LEU A 25 -5.41 12.70 -1.91
CA LEU A 25 -4.80 13.15 -3.15
C LEU A 25 -3.28 13.03 -3.13
N ALA A 26 -2.65 13.26 -1.99
CA ALA A 26 -1.22 13.02 -1.79
C ALA A 26 -0.86 11.55 -1.99
N LEU A 27 -1.62 10.62 -1.41
CA LEU A 27 -1.45 9.18 -1.62
C LEU A 27 -1.67 8.77 -3.08
N PHE A 28 -2.65 9.37 -3.75
CA PHE A 28 -2.91 9.11 -5.17
C PHE A 28 -1.73 9.57 -6.03
N GLY A 29 -1.25 10.81 -5.86
CA GLY A 29 -0.10 11.35 -6.56
C GLY A 29 1.18 10.55 -6.31
N PHE A 30 1.44 10.20 -5.04
CA PHE A 30 2.53 9.31 -4.66
C PHE A 30 2.44 7.96 -5.39
N SER A 31 1.27 7.32 -5.37
CA SER A 31 1.05 6.02 -6.04
C SER A 31 1.28 6.09 -7.54
N LEU A 32 0.90 7.21 -8.18
CA LEU A 32 1.11 7.44 -9.61
C LEU A 32 2.62 7.51 -9.93
N VAL A 33 3.37 8.29 -9.17
CA VAL A 33 4.83 8.41 -9.36
C VAL A 33 5.53 7.06 -9.17
N ILE A 34 5.18 6.32 -8.11
CA ILE A 34 5.74 4.98 -7.88
C ILE A 34 5.39 4.03 -9.03
N LYS A 35 4.16 4.06 -9.54
CA LYS A 35 3.77 3.25 -10.71
C LYS A 35 4.57 3.61 -11.97
N LEU A 36 4.83 4.89 -12.21
CA LEU A 36 5.65 5.34 -13.33
C LEU A 36 7.10 4.86 -13.21
N ILE A 37 7.68 4.96 -12.02
CA ILE A 37 9.05 4.46 -11.74
C ILE A 37 9.13 2.95 -11.94
N LEU A 38 8.10 2.21 -11.49
CA LEU A 38 8.05 0.75 -11.59
C LEU A 38 7.59 0.25 -12.97
N PHE A 39 7.07 1.12 -13.83
CA PHE A 39 6.54 0.75 -15.14
C PHE A 39 7.50 -0.10 -15.99
N PRO A 40 8.79 0.26 -16.17
CA PRO A 40 9.72 -0.55 -16.95
C PRO A 40 9.92 -1.95 -16.36
N PHE A 41 9.86 -2.09 -15.05
CA PHE A 41 9.96 -3.38 -14.37
C PHE A 41 8.71 -4.24 -14.62
N TYR A 42 7.51 -3.64 -14.52
CA TYR A 42 6.26 -4.32 -14.88
C TYR A 42 6.26 -4.81 -16.32
N MET A 43 6.76 -4.00 -17.27
CA MET A 43 6.84 -4.40 -18.67
C MET A 43 7.76 -5.61 -18.88
N LYS A 44 8.89 -5.67 -18.17
CA LYS A 44 9.79 -6.84 -18.20
C LYS A 44 9.10 -8.09 -17.64
N GLY A 45 8.38 -7.96 -16.52
CA GLY A 45 7.61 -9.03 -15.93
C GLY A 45 6.52 -9.57 -16.88
N LYS A 46 5.72 -8.68 -17.48
CA LYS A 46 4.67 -9.07 -18.45
C LYS A 46 5.26 -9.79 -19.68
N LYS A 47 6.38 -9.32 -20.23
CA LYS A 47 7.06 -10.01 -21.34
C LYS A 47 7.48 -11.43 -20.96
N GLY A 48 7.98 -11.63 -19.74
CA GLY A 48 8.34 -12.96 -19.23
C GLY A 48 7.10 -13.88 -19.11
N MET A 49 6.01 -13.36 -18.56
CA MET A 49 4.74 -14.11 -18.44
C MET A 49 4.13 -14.46 -19.80
N MET A 50 4.15 -13.55 -20.76
CA MET A 50 3.65 -13.82 -22.13
C MET A 50 4.46 -14.92 -22.83
N LYS A 51 5.78 -14.95 -22.68
CA LYS A 51 6.61 -16.03 -23.20
C LYS A 51 6.23 -17.36 -22.55
N MET A 52 6.06 -17.37 -21.25
CA MET A 52 5.67 -18.57 -20.49
C MET A 52 4.25 -19.05 -20.90
N SER A 53 3.30 -18.13 -21.09
CA SER A 53 1.95 -18.45 -21.56
C SER A 53 1.95 -19.12 -22.96
N ARG A 54 2.81 -18.67 -23.87
CA ARG A 54 2.97 -19.30 -25.19
C ARG A 54 3.49 -20.73 -25.12
N LEU A 55 4.29 -21.05 -24.11
CA LEU A 55 4.81 -22.40 -23.89
C LEU A 55 3.83 -23.32 -23.16
N SER A 56 2.76 -22.78 -22.59
CA SER A 56 1.80 -23.56 -21.81
C SER A 56 1.16 -24.70 -22.61
N ALA A 57 0.92 -24.52 -23.91
CA ALA A 57 0.42 -25.58 -24.79
C ALA A 57 1.43 -26.73 -24.89
N LYS A 58 2.72 -26.44 -25.14
CA LYS A 58 3.79 -27.44 -25.20
C LYS A 58 3.97 -28.15 -23.85
N VAL A 59 3.85 -27.42 -22.74
CA VAL A 59 3.92 -28.01 -21.39
C VAL A 59 2.78 -28.99 -21.15
N LYS A 60 1.56 -28.67 -21.58
CA LYS A 60 0.41 -29.57 -21.47
C LYS A 60 0.56 -30.82 -22.36
N GLU A 61 1.19 -30.72 -23.52
CA GLU A 61 1.52 -31.87 -24.36
C GLU A 61 2.55 -32.80 -23.67
N LEU A 62 3.57 -32.20 -23.04
CA LEU A 62 4.55 -32.95 -22.24
C LEU A 62 3.90 -33.61 -21.03
N GLU A 63 2.96 -32.96 -20.36
CA GLU A 63 2.21 -33.52 -19.25
C GLU A 63 1.47 -34.81 -19.67
N LYS A 64 0.73 -34.77 -20.78
CA LYS A 64 0.04 -35.93 -21.37
C LYS A 64 1.00 -37.02 -21.80
N LYS A 65 2.13 -36.64 -22.41
CA LYS A 65 3.11 -37.61 -22.92
C LYS A 65 3.83 -38.38 -21.83
N TYR A 66 4.07 -37.76 -20.68
CA TYR A 66 4.79 -38.35 -19.55
C TYR A 66 3.87 -38.60 -18.35
N GLU A 67 2.56 -38.78 -18.59
CA GLU A 67 1.59 -39.12 -17.58
C GLU A 67 2.04 -40.36 -16.78
N GLY A 68 2.12 -40.24 -15.46
CA GLY A 68 2.65 -41.27 -14.55
C GLY A 68 4.16 -41.23 -14.31
N ASN A 69 4.94 -40.41 -15.01
CA ASN A 69 6.39 -40.28 -14.77
C ASN A 69 6.79 -38.81 -14.48
N GLN A 70 6.55 -38.39 -13.24
CA GLN A 70 6.80 -37.02 -12.80
C GLN A 70 8.26 -36.55 -12.96
N GLN A 71 9.22 -37.46 -12.83
CA GLN A 71 10.64 -37.13 -12.98
C GLN A 71 10.98 -36.77 -14.43
N LYS A 72 10.54 -37.60 -15.39
CA LYS A 72 10.75 -37.31 -16.82
C LYS A 72 10.00 -36.05 -17.26
N TYR A 73 8.75 -35.86 -16.82
CA TYR A 73 8.00 -34.67 -17.07
C TYR A 73 8.75 -33.40 -16.62
N SER A 74 9.21 -33.37 -15.36
CA SER A 74 9.94 -32.23 -14.81
C SER A 74 11.24 -31.93 -15.57
N ALA A 75 11.98 -32.97 -15.98
CA ALA A 75 13.22 -32.86 -16.73
C ALA A 75 12.96 -32.25 -18.12
N GLU A 76 11.95 -32.76 -18.85
CA GLU A 76 11.62 -32.27 -20.19
C GLU A 76 11.04 -30.84 -20.17
N VAL A 77 10.25 -30.50 -19.16
CA VAL A 77 9.77 -29.11 -18.98
C VAL A 77 10.92 -28.16 -18.69
N GLN A 78 11.89 -28.55 -17.85
CA GLN A 78 13.09 -27.73 -17.61
C GLN A 78 13.94 -27.58 -18.87
N LYS A 79 14.06 -28.62 -19.67
CA LYS A 79 14.77 -28.60 -20.97
C LYS A 79 14.07 -27.65 -21.94
N LEU A 80 12.75 -27.74 -22.08
CA LEU A 80 11.94 -26.83 -22.89
C LEU A 80 12.15 -25.37 -22.50
N TYR A 81 12.14 -25.05 -21.20
CA TYR A 81 12.39 -23.68 -20.73
C TYR A 81 13.81 -23.18 -21.05
N LYS A 82 14.82 -24.06 -20.98
CA LYS A 82 16.20 -23.72 -21.35
C LYS A 82 16.36 -23.50 -22.86
N GLU A 83 15.76 -24.36 -23.68
CA GLU A 83 15.81 -24.25 -25.14
C GLU A 83 15.14 -22.96 -25.65
N GLU A 84 14.01 -22.59 -25.05
CA GLU A 84 13.27 -21.37 -25.40
C GLU A 84 13.80 -20.10 -24.69
N ASN A 85 14.90 -20.22 -23.91
CA ASN A 85 15.47 -19.12 -23.11
C ASN A 85 14.43 -18.40 -22.24
N VAL A 86 13.54 -19.18 -21.59
CA VAL A 86 12.50 -18.68 -20.69
C VAL A 86 12.83 -19.10 -19.27
N ASN A 87 12.95 -18.13 -18.38
CA ASN A 87 13.11 -18.40 -16.95
C ASN A 87 11.73 -18.32 -16.27
N PRO A 88 11.18 -19.42 -15.74
CA PRO A 88 9.86 -19.44 -15.09
C PRO A 88 9.80 -18.53 -13.85
N MET A 89 10.93 -18.30 -13.18
CA MET A 89 11.02 -17.41 -12.02
C MET A 89 10.99 -15.94 -12.37
N SER A 90 11.31 -15.56 -13.62
CA SER A 90 11.42 -14.15 -14.01
C SER A 90 10.10 -13.38 -13.86
N GLY A 91 8.96 -13.99 -14.18
CA GLY A 91 7.64 -13.38 -14.01
C GLY A 91 7.28 -13.12 -12.54
N CYS A 92 7.58 -14.07 -11.65
CA CYS A 92 7.31 -13.95 -10.21
C CYS A 92 8.17 -12.87 -9.55
N ILE A 93 9.46 -12.80 -9.85
CA ILE A 93 10.40 -11.86 -9.22
C ILE A 93 9.98 -10.42 -9.49
N TRP A 94 9.61 -10.10 -10.73
CA TRP A 94 9.18 -8.75 -11.10
C TRP A 94 7.87 -8.33 -10.41
N ASN A 95 6.98 -9.27 -10.12
CA ASN A 95 5.75 -9.01 -9.39
C ASN A 95 5.97 -8.78 -7.88
N LEU A 96 7.10 -9.21 -7.32
CA LEU A 96 7.45 -9.01 -5.91
C LEU A 96 8.10 -7.64 -5.63
N ILE A 97 8.60 -6.93 -6.67
CA ILE A 97 9.25 -5.63 -6.50
C ILE A 97 8.36 -4.58 -5.79
N PRO A 98 7.05 -4.48 -6.05
CA PRO A 98 6.19 -3.52 -5.35
C PRO A 98 6.01 -3.83 -3.86
N PHE A 99 6.22 -5.10 -3.44
CA PHE A 99 5.93 -5.53 -2.08
C PHE A 99 6.75 -4.81 -1.00
N PRO A 100 8.08 -4.64 -1.12
CA PRO A 100 8.85 -3.84 -0.17
C PRO A 100 8.38 -2.38 -0.09
N ILE A 101 7.99 -1.79 -1.23
CA ILE A 101 7.49 -0.40 -1.28
C ILE A 101 6.14 -0.30 -0.56
N LEU A 102 5.27 -1.28 -0.75
CA LEU A 102 3.99 -1.38 -0.03
C LEU A 102 4.20 -1.45 1.49
N LEU A 103 5.15 -2.26 1.95
CA LEU A 103 5.48 -2.36 3.37
C LEU A 103 6.03 -1.05 3.94
N LEU A 104 6.86 -0.33 3.17
CA LEU A 104 7.37 0.99 3.56
C LEU A 104 6.23 2.00 3.64
N LEU A 105 5.36 2.06 2.64
CA LEU A 105 4.20 2.96 2.62
C LEU A 105 3.24 2.66 3.77
N TYR A 106 2.93 1.38 4.00
CA TYR A 106 2.12 0.94 5.14
C TYR A 106 2.72 1.41 6.47
N SER A 107 4.05 1.33 6.59
CA SER A 107 4.75 1.80 7.78
C SER A 107 4.67 3.34 7.97
N ILE A 108 4.71 4.11 6.88
CA ILE A 108 4.56 5.59 6.91
C ILE A 108 3.13 5.96 7.31
N ILE A 109 2.13 5.31 6.72
CA ILE A 109 0.71 5.58 7.00
C ILE A 109 0.37 5.31 8.46
N ARG A 110 0.87 4.21 9.02
CA ARG A 110 0.64 3.84 10.43
C ARG A 110 1.35 4.73 11.44
N HIS A 111 2.45 5.36 11.04
CA HIS A 111 3.28 6.18 11.92
C HIS A 111 3.49 7.58 11.32
N PRO A 112 2.42 8.37 11.15
CA PRO A 112 2.51 9.66 10.48
C PRO A 112 3.37 10.66 11.26
N ILE A 113 3.32 10.66 12.59
CA ILE A 113 4.10 11.60 13.40
C ILE A 113 5.59 11.26 13.34
N THR A 114 5.93 10.00 13.56
CA THR A 114 7.35 9.61 13.65
C THR A 114 8.01 9.37 12.30
N LYS A 115 7.29 8.86 11.30
CA LYS A 115 7.88 8.49 10.00
C LYS A 115 7.59 9.46 8.87
N LEU A 116 6.39 10.05 8.83
CA LEU A 116 6.05 11.03 7.81
C LEU A 116 6.56 12.41 8.18
N MET A 117 6.25 12.88 9.40
CA MET A 117 6.70 14.19 9.89
C MET A 117 8.16 14.17 10.43
N GLY A 118 8.69 12.99 10.76
CA GLY A 118 10.05 12.82 11.27
C GLY A 118 10.23 13.25 12.71
N ILE A 119 9.16 13.35 13.49
CA ILE A 119 9.19 13.74 14.90
C ILE A 119 9.67 12.56 15.75
N ALA A 120 10.56 12.80 16.72
CA ALA A 120 11.07 11.74 17.58
C ALA A 120 9.95 11.15 18.48
N LYS A 121 10.00 9.85 18.71
CA LYS A 121 9.00 9.13 19.52
C LYS A 121 8.82 9.68 20.92
N GLU A 122 9.86 10.27 21.47
CA GLU A 122 9.90 10.90 22.81
C GLU A 122 8.89 12.05 22.94
N HIS A 123 8.47 12.64 21.81
CA HIS A 123 7.49 13.72 21.80
C HIS A 123 6.03 13.23 21.78
N LEU A 124 5.78 11.94 21.50
CA LEU A 124 4.40 11.40 21.43
C LEU A 124 3.60 11.62 22.71
N PRO A 125 4.16 11.38 23.93
CA PRO A 125 3.44 11.65 25.18
C PRO A 125 3.08 13.13 25.35
N THR A 126 3.97 14.02 24.93
CA THR A 126 3.74 15.47 24.99
C THR A 126 2.64 15.90 24.02
N ILE A 127 2.64 15.36 22.80
CA ILE A 127 1.60 15.61 21.80
C ILE A 127 0.25 15.11 22.32
N ALA A 128 0.19 13.89 22.86
CA ALA A 128 -1.04 13.33 23.43
C ALA A 128 -1.59 14.22 24.56
N LYS A 129 -0.72 14.71 25.44
CA LYS A 129 -1.09 15.60 26.54
C LYS A 129 -1.64 16.94 26.04
N ILE A 130 -1.02 17.55 25.04
CA ILE A 130 -1.47 18.84 24.43
C ILE A 130 -2.82 18.66 23.74
N ALA A 131 -3.02 17.53 23.06
CA ALA A 131 -4.27 17.18 22.40
C ALA A 131 -5.38 16.78 23.38
N GLY A 132 -5.04 16.48 24.63
CA GLY A 132 -6.00 15.88 25.59
C GLY A 132 -6.45 14.49 25.16
N SER A 133 -5.64 13.80 24.38
CA SER A 133 -5.96 12.50 23.78
C SER A 133 -5.74 11.36 24.80
N ALA A 134 -6.71 10.46 24.88
CA ALA A 134 -6.62 9.21 25.62
C ALA A 134 -6.18 8.01 24.75
N VAL A 135 -5.80 8.29 23.51
CA VAL A 135 -5.38 7.24 22.55
C VAL A 135 -4.10 6.58 23.01
N ASP A 136 -4.09 5.25 23.01
CA ASP A 136 -2.87 4.47 23.19
C ASP A 136 -2.08 4.46 21.87
N TYR A 137 -1.13 5.38 21.76
CA TYR A 137 -0.26 5.53 20.57
C TYR A 137 0.76 4.41 20.40
N THR A 138 0.81 3.42 21.31
CA THR A 138 1.68 2.23 21.18
C THR A 138 1.00 1.13 20.35
N THR A 139 -0.31 1.22 20.14
CA THR A 139 -1.08 0.26 19.34
C THR A 139 -0.79 0.38 17.84
N ALA A 140 -1.28 -0.58 17.08
CA ALA A 140 -1.02 -0.70 15.65
C ALA A 140 -1.39 0.56 14.84
N TYR A 141 -2.45 1.26 15.20
CA TYR A 141 -2.95 2.48 14.54
C TYR A 141 -2.99 3.69 15.49
N GLY A 142 -2.47 3.55 16.70
CA GLY A 142 -2.57 4.57 17.74
C GLY A 142 -1.88 5.87 17.37
N GLU A 143 -0.75 5.82 16.67
CA GLU A 143 -0.05 7.03 16.22
C GLU A 143 -0.85 7.77 15.13
N MET A 144 -1.56 7.05 14.25
CA MET A 144 -2.43 7.63 13.25
C MET A 144 -3.65 8.32 13.90
N ASN A 145 -4.28 7.65 14.86
CA ASN A 145 -5.40 8.22 15.62
C ASN A 145 -4.95 9.44 16.42
N LEU A 146 -3.78 9.37 17.07
CA LEU A 146 -3.20 10.52 17.76
C LEU A 146 -2.95 11.68 16.81
N ALA A 147 -2.43 11.44 15.60
CA ALA A 147 -2.21 12.48 14.61
C ALA A 147 -3.50 13.18 14.19
N ALA A 148 -4.59 12.42 14.01
CA ALA A 148 -5.90 12.96 13.70
C ALA A 148 -6.47 13.82 14.84
N GLU A 149 -6.42 13.32 16.08
CA GLU A 149 -6.90 14.07 17.26
C GLU A 149 -6.02 15.29 17.58
N ALA A 150 -4.72 15.24 17.30
CA ALA A 150 -3.78 16.34 17.54
C ALA A 150 -3.80 17.41 16.45
N ALA A 151 -4.38 17.14 15.27
CA ALA A 151 -4.41 18.09 14.15
C ALA A 151 -4.95 19.49 14.52
N PRO A 152 -6.07 19.65 15.28
CA PRO A 152 -6.56 20.95 15.69
C PRO A 152 -5.60 21.73 16.62
N PHE A 153 -4.66 21.04 17.25
CA PHE A 153 -3.72 21.60 18.22
C PHE A 153 -2.31 21.84 17.64
N ALA A 154 -2.15 21.77 16.32
CA ALA A 154 -0.87 21.89 15.63
C ALA A 154 -0.07 23.15 16.05
N SER A 155 -0.73 24.29 16.17
CA SER A 155 -0.11 25.55 16.60
C SER A 155 0.44 25.48 18.05
N LYS A 156 -0.30 24.82 18.96
CA LYS A 156 0.12 24.62 20.35
C LYS A 156 1.29 23.65 20.45
N ILE A 157 1.28 22.60 19.64
CA ILE A 157 2.34 21.60 19.55
C ILE A 157 3.65 22.25 19.06
N THR A 158 3.55 23.07 18.02
CA THR A 158 4.69 23.82 17.48
C THR A 158 5.21 24.84 18.50
N ALA A 159 4.32 25.56 19.21
CA ALA A 159 4.69 26.48 20.28
C ALA A 159 5.35 25.79 21.48
N ALA A 160 5.06 24.51 21.70
CA ALA A 160 5.73 23.68 22.72
C ALA A 160 7.14 23.20 22.30
N GLY A 161 7.67 23.68 21.17
CA GLY A 161 9.01 23.35 20.68
C GLY A 161 9.07 22.07 19.82
N ILE A 162 7.94 21.45 19.47
CA ILE A 162 7.90 20.30 18.58
C ILE A 162 7.74 20.81 17.14
N ALA A 163 8.87 21.12 16.52
CA ALA A 163 8.89 21.58 15.13
C ALA A 163 8.53 20.47 14.15
N GLY A 164 7.88 20.86 13.03
CA GLY A 164 7.55 19.92 11.95
C GLY A 164 6.24 19.16 12.14
N PHE A 165 5.45 19.45 13.16
CA PHE A 165 4.12 18.88 13.29
C PHE A 165 3.18 19.54 12.26
N VAL A 166 2.55 18.72 11.42
CA VAL A 166 1.62 19.14 10.38
C VAL A 166 0.23 18.59 10.69
N ALA A 167 -0.77 19.44 10.66
CA ALA A 167 -2.17 19.00 10.79
C ALA A 167 -2.58 18.24 9.54
N ILE A 168 -2.58 16.92 9.59
CA ILE A 168 -3.01 16.08 8.47
C ILE A 168 -4.52 15.91 8.52
N ASP A 169 -5.19 16.29 7.43
CA ASP A 169 -6.62 16.01 7.23
C ASP A 169 -6.79 14.65 6.57
N PHE A 170 -7.31 13.68 7.32
CA PHE A 170 -7.63 12.34 6.84
C PHE A 170 -9.02 12.25 6.21
N THR A 171 -9.75 13.35 6.06
CA THR A 171 -11.07 13.34 5.42
C THR A 171 -10.96 13.41 3.90
N PHE A 172 -11.75 12.63 3.22
CA PHE A 172 -11.85 12.66 1.76
C PHE A 172 -13.28 12.35 1.31
N LEU A 173 -13.90 13.25 0.55
CA LEU A 173 -15.28 13.13 0.09
C LEU A 173 -16.29 12.85 1.23
N GLY A 174 -16.04 13.39 2.42
CA GLY A 174 -16.85 13.14 3.60
C GLY A 174 -16.60 11.79 4.28
N LEU A 175 -15.59 11.05 3.83
CA LEU A 175 -15.13 9.80 4.47
C LEU A 175 -13.95 10.10 5.37
N ASN A 176 -13.98 9.56 6.58
CA ASN A 176 -12.85 9.63 7.49
C ASN A 176 -11.95 8.41 7.28
N LEU A 177 -10.78 8.61 6.66
CA LEU A 177 -9.86 7.54 6.24
C LEU A 177 -9.06 6.94 7.41
N ASP A 178 -9.07 7.56 8.59
CA ASP A 178 -8.47 7.00 9.82
C ASP A 178 -9.44 6.04 10.53
N ALA A 179 -10.73 6.09 10.18
CA ALA A 179 -11.74 5.23 10.76
C ALA A 179 -11.71 3.82 10.16
N THR A 180 -11.92 2.81 11.02
CA THR A 180 -12.13 1.44 10.57
C THR A 180 -13.61 1.19 10.30
N PRO A 181 -13.97 0.58 9.13
CA PRO A 181 -15.36 0.25 8.86
C PRO A 181 -15.88 -0.78 9.87
N ARG A 182 -17.04 -0.52 10.45
CA ARG A 182 -17.69 -1.48 11.36
C ARG A 182 -18.27 -2.64 10.54
N PHE A 183 -18.00 -3.86 10.97
CA PHE A 183 -18.49 -5.06 10.28
C PHE A 183 -20.03 -5.12 10.24
N LEU A 184 -20.69 -4.70 11.34
CA LEU A 184 -22.15 -4.65 11.47
C LEU A 184 -22.66 -3.21 11.25
N PHE A 185 -22.37 -2.61 10.08
CA PHE A 185 -22.81 -1.25 9.76
C PHE A 185 -24.35 -1.07 9.76
N PHE A 186 -25.11 -2.16 9.60
CA PHE A 186 -26.58 -2.19 9.60
C PHE A 186 -27.21 -2.32 10.99
N THR A 187 -26.45 -2.47 12.07
CA THR A 187 -26.99 -2.63 13.44
C THR A 187 -26.92 -1.36 14.28
N GLY A 188 -26.41 -0.26 13.74
CA GLY A 188 -26.32 1.04 14.43
C GLY A 188 -27.60 1.88 14.30
N SER A 189 -27.67 2.96 15.07
CA SER A 189 -28.76 3.94 15.02
C SER A 189 -28.90 4.63 13.66
N ASP A 190 -27.82 4.64 12.86
CA ASP A 190 -27.75 5.21 11.52
C ASP A 190 -27.04 4.25 10.55
N PRO A 191 -27.69 3.13 10.17
CA PRO A 191 -27.05 2.06 9.39
C PRO A 191 -26.61 2.48 7.99
N TRP A 192 -27.24 3.52 7.41
CA TRP A 192 -26.98 4.00 6.05
C TRP A 192 -26.13 5.27 6.01
N HIS A 193 -25.36 5.54 7.03
CA HIS A 193 -24.51 6.72 7.03
C HIS A 193 -23.45 6.61 5.94
N TRP A 194 -23.35 7.64 5.06
CA TRP A 194 -22.41 7.67 3.94
C TRP A 194 -20.97 7.31 4.33
N ALA A 195 -20.52 7.80 5.48
CA ALA A 195 -19.17 7.51 5.96
C ALA A 195 -18.89 6.01 6.12
N GLN A 196 -19.84 5.21 6.60
CA GLN A 196 -19.66 3.76 6.77
C GLN A 196 -19.75 3.03 5.42
N ILE A 197 -20.75 3.36 4.61
CA ILE A 197 -20.96 2.77 3.29
C ILE A 197 -19.76 3.06 2.39
N GLY A 198 -19.26 4.30 2.39
CA GLY A 198 -18.12 4.71 1.59
C GLY A 198 -16.84 3.95 1.94
N LEU A 199 -16.56 3.70 3.22
CA LEU A 199 -15.41 2.91 3.65
C LEU A 199 -15.49 1.47 3.14
N TRP A 200 -16.69 0.86 3.08
CA TRP A 200 -16.89 -0.47 2.50
C TRP A 200 -16.80 -0.48 0.97
N LEU A 201 -17.17 0.62 0.31
CA LEU A 201 -17.08 0.73 -1.13
C LEU A 201 -15.63 0.73 -1.63
N ILE A 202 -14.68 1.28 -0.86
CA ILE A 202 -13.26 1.34 -1.25
C ILE A 202 -12.69 -0.05 -1.59
N PRO A 203 -12.74 -1.06 -0.70
CA PRO A 203 -12.22 -2.40 -1.02
C PRO A 203 -13.03 -3.10 -2.13
N ILE A 204 -14.34 -2.87 -2.21
CA ILE A 204 -15.19 -3.45 -3.27
C ILE A 204 -14.79 -2.90 -4.64
N ILE A 205 -14.67 -1.58 -4.77
CA ILE A 205 -14.23 -0.94 -6.02
C ILE A 205 -12.80 -1.38 -6.38
N SER A 206 -11.90 -1.42 -5.41
CA SER A 206 -10.52 -1.89 -5.63
C SER A 206 -10.48 -3.33 -6.13
N GLY A 207 -11.27 -4.22 -5.54
CA GLY A 207 -11.43 -5.60 -5.99
C GLY A 207 -11.99 -5.71 -7.41
N ALA A 208 -13.06 -4.96 -7.70
CA ALA A 208 -13.66 -4.92 -9.03
C ALA A 208 -12.70 -4.41 -10.11
N LEU A 209 -11.93 -3.35 -9.81
CA LEU A 209 -10.91 -2.82 -10.72
C LEU A 209 -9.76 -3.82 -10.93
N SER A 210 -9.37 -4.55 -9.90
CA SER A 210 -8.34 -5.60 -10.00
C SER A 210 -8.81 -6.76 -10.87
N LEU A 211 -10.07 -7.19 -10.75
CA LEU A 211 -10.67 -8.19 -11.62
C LEU A 211 -10.74 -7.70 -13.07
N LEU A 212 -11.20 -6.48 -13.29
CA LEU A 212 -11.25 -5.88 -14.62
C LEU A 212 -9.86 -5.82 -15.25
N GLN A 213 -8.85 -5.41 -14.51
CA GLN A 213 -7.45 -5.40 -14.96
C GLN A 213 -6.98 -6.80 -15.35
N SER A 214 -7.36 -7.83 -14.58
CA SER A 214 -7.00 -9.23 -14.87
C SER A 214 -7.64 -9.75 -16.17
N ILE A 215 -8.86 -9.30 -16.48
CA ILE A 215 -9.57 -9.69 -17.72
C ILE A 215 -8.95 -9.01 -18.96
N ILE A 216 -8.53 -7.76 -18.82
CA ILE A 216 -7.99 -6.96 -19.93
C ILE A 216 -6.51 -7.28 -20.20
N SER A 217 -5.77 -7.79 -19.23
CA SER A 217 -4.31 -8.01 -19.33
C SER A 217 -3.94 -9.40 -19.77
#